data_f2963324ea3aa9588df86b891b7a275b
#
_entry.id   f2963324ea3aa9588df86b891b7a275b
#
_cell.length_a   1.000
_cell.length_b   1.000
_cell.length_c   1.000
_cell.angle_alpha   90.00
_cell.angle_beta   90.00
_cell.angle_gamma   90.00
#
_symmetry.space_group_name_H-M   'P 1'
#
loop_
_entity.id
_entity.type
_entity.pdbx_description
1 polymer ?
#
loop_
_entity_poly.entity_id
_entity_poly.type
_entity_poly.pdbx_seq_one_letter_code
_entity_poly.pdbx_strand_id
1 'polypeptide(L)'
;MTDDSTAENATDDGTGSADPDAEPVTDGSGVDAETLADRVADGELRLYELEDHADAETAARARRLAVERDSGVSLSATGDYTFPAESADSNVENLVGAAQIPMGVAGPVTVHGDTADGEFYLPIATTEGALVASVNRGCSAISAAGGATVRITKRGMTRAPVFSVADVAEGAEVAEWVQENEARLAAAAEETTRFGELQEVTPYVVGDSVFLRFSYHTGDANGMNMATIATRAAAEVVEDETPASLVALSGNLCVDKKPAAINAVEGRGHSVTADVTIPRETVEERLGTTPEAVAEVNTRKNLVGSAKAGSLGFNAQAANVVAGVFLATGQDEAHVVEGSNCITTVEAREDALYASVSLASLQVGTVGGGTDLATQSEALELVGFAGGGDPPGSNADAFAEVVAAGALAGELSLLSALASRHLSSAHEELGR
;
A
#
# COMPACT_ATOMS: atom_id res chain seq x y z
N MET A 1 46.59 -11.85 -51.95
CA MET A 1 46.16 -10.45 -52.14
C MET A 1 45.38 -10.16 -50.84
N THR A 2 46.08 -9.81 -49.75
CA THR A 2 46.41 -8.46 -49.28
C THR A 2 45.13 -7.61 -49.13
N ASP A 3 44.65 -7.22 -47.98
CA ASP A 3 45.30 -6.20 -47.17
C ASP A 3 44.80 -6.21 -45.73
N ASP A 4 45.66 -5.87 -44.88
CA ASP A 4 45.74 -5.73 -43.42
C ASP A 4 45.27 -4.29 -43.06
N SER A 5 44.48 -4.10 -42.04
CA SER A 5 44.53 -2.85 -41.26
C SER A 5 44.02 -3.04 -39.82
N THR A 6 44.98 -3.11 -38.95
CA THR A 6 44.90 -2.90 -37.51
C THR A 6 44.27 -1.56 -37.15
N ALA A 7 43.34 -1.53 -36.17
CA ALA A 7 42.99 -0.33 -35.40
C ALA A 7 42.99 -0.61 -33.91
N GLU A 8 43.76 0.20 -33.24
CA GLU A 8 44.21 0.13 -31.86
C GLU A 8 43.04 0.32 -30.86
N ASN A 9 43.16 -0.43 -29.76
CA ASN A 9 42.42 -0.19 -28.49
C ASN A 9 42.88 1.13 -27.86
N ALA A 10 41.96 2.02 -27.60
CA ALA A 10 42.14 3.11 -26.64
C ALA A 10 41.20 2.86 -25.45
N THR A 11 41.79 2.44 -24.34
CA THR A 11 41.16 2.46 -23.01
C THR A 11 41.13 3.89 -22.53
N ASP A 12 39.95 4.47 -22.37
CA ASP A 12 39.78 5.75 -21.68
C ASP A 12 39.31 5.51 -20.23
N ASP A 13 40.27 5.66 -19.31
CA ASP A 13 40.06 5.64 -17.86
C ASP A 13 39.60 7.06 -17.43
N GLY A 14 38.31 7.31 -17.53
CA GLY A 14 37.67 8.55 -17.09
C GLY A 14 37.27 8.52 -15.59
N THR A 15 38.24 8.61 -14.67
CA THR A 15 37.96 9.03 -13.30
C THR A 15 37.67 10.52 -13.29
N GLY A 16 36.38 10.89 -13.41
CA GLY A 16 35.89 12.25 -13.20
C GLY A 16 35.96 12.58 -11.70
N SER A 17 37.01 13.30 -11.30
CA SER A 17 37.05 13.99 -10.01
C SER A 17 35.99 15.10 -10.02
N ALA A 18 35.06 15.07 -9.05
CA ALA A 18 34.18 16.20 -8.79
C ALA A 18 35.00 17.46 -8.50
N ASP A 19 34.73 18.52 -9.22
CA ASP A 19 35.34 19.84 -9.03
C ASP A 19 34.73 20.47 -7.77
N PRO A 20 35.50 20.77 -6.74
CA PRO A 20 34.98 21.39 -5.52
C PRO A 20 34.62 22.89 -5.67
N ASP A 21 34.83 23.47 -6.85
CA ASP A 21 34.59 24.90 -7.14
C ASP A 21 33.43 25.08 -8.16
N ALA A 22 32.51 24.13 -8.32
CA ALA A 22 31.32 24.34 -9.15
C ALA A 22 30.43 25.40 -8.50
N GLU A 23 30.41 26.60 -9.10
CA GLU A 23 29.47 27.65 -8.70
C GLU A 23 28.04 27.18 -8.85
N PRO A 24 27.13 27.54 -7.89
CA PRO A 24 25.71 27.15 -7.98
C PRO A 24 25.07 27.73 -9.24
N VAL A 25 24.38 26.89 -10.01
CA VAL A 25 23.58 27.33 -11.15
C VAL A 25 22.48 28.24 -10.61
N THR A 26 22.62 29.54 -10.83
CA THR A 26 21.59 30.52 -10.48
C THR A 26 20.58 30.57 -11.62
N ASP A 27 19.38 30.06 -11.40
CA ASP A 27 18.23 30.35 -12.23
C ASP A 27 17.64 31.73 -11.84
N GLY A 28 17.07 32.42 -12.80
CA GLY A 28 16.84 33.86 -12.88
C GLY A 28 15.88 34.53 -11.87
N SER A 29 15.60 34.00 -10.67
CA SER A 29 14.81 34.67 -9.63
C SER A 29 15.62 35.26 -8.47
N GLY A 30 16.91 35.02 -8.40
CA GLY A 30 17.84 35.86 -7.66
C GLY A 30 17.87 35.81 -6.14
N VAL A 31 17.00 35.04 -5.47
CA VAL A 31 16.98 34.94 -4.00
C VAL A 31 17.50 33.56 -3.57
N ASP A 32 18.63 33.52 -2.86
CA ASP A 32 19.21 32.26 -2.39
C ASP A 32 18.52 31.73 -1.15
N ALA A 33 18.73 30.43 -0.86
CA ALA A 33 18.10 29.74 0.26
C ALA A 33 18.46 30.29 1.63
N GLU A 34 19.67 30.86 1.79
CA GLU A 34 20.13 31.48 3.03
C GLU A 34 19.32 32.74 3.32
N THR A 35 19.18 33.62 2.31
CA THR A 35 18.37 34.84 2.40
C THR A 35 16.91 34.55 2.72
N LEU A 36 16.33 33.54 2.11
CA LEU A 36 14.96 33.13 2.39
C LEU A 36 14.82 32.58 3.82
N ALA A 37 15.81 31.80 4.29
CA ALA A 37 15.81 31.29 5.66
C ALA A 37 15.95 32.43 6.70
N ASP A 38 16.73 33.48 6.42
CA ASP A 38 16.81 34.67 7.26
C ASP A 38 15.48 35.40 7.34
N ARG A 39 14.79 35.61 6.23
CA ARG A 39 13.45 36.22 6.19
C ARG A 39 12.40 35.43 6.96
N VAL A 40 12.51 34.10 6.96
CA VAL A 40 11.65 33.22 7.79
C VAL A 40 12.00 33.43 9.28
N ALA A 41 13.27 33.46 9.65
CA ALA A 41 13.71 33.68 11.03
C ALA A 41 13.28 35.04 11.58
N ASP A 42 13.32 36.09 10.74
CA ASP A 42 12.85 37.43 11.06
C ASP A 42 11.33 37.60 11.08
N GLY A 43 10.58 36.55 10.70
CA GLY A 43 9.12 36.54 10.66
C GLY A 43 8.50 37.28 9.48
N GLU A 44 9.30 37.62 8.48
CA GLU A 44 8.85 38.26 7.23
C GLU A 44 8.13 37.31 6.29
N LEU A 45 8.51 36.02 6.30
CA LEU A 45 7.91 34.93 5.51
C LEU A 45 7.52 33.76 6.39
N ARG A 46 6.51 33.03 5.94
CA ARG A 46 6.15 31.73 6.52
C ARG A 46 6.70 30.58 5.68
N LEU A 47 6.87 29.41 6.28
CA LEU A 47 7.43 28.23 5.62
C LEU A 47 6.67 27.80 4.35
N TYR A 48 5.37 28.04 4.29
CA TYR A 48 4.52 27.69 3.15
C TYR A 48 4.45 28.75 2.05
N GLU A 49 5.15 29.89 2.21
CA GLU A 49 5.19 31.00 1.23
C GLU A 49 6.48 30.97 0.39
N LEU A 50 7.39 30.00 0.64
CA LEU A 50 8.73 30.03 0.04
C LEU A 50 8.70 29.72 -1.46
N GLU A 51 7.76 28.92 -1.95
CA GLU A 51 7.55 28.61 -3.37
C GLU A 51 7.06 29.84 -4.17
N ASP A 52 6.49 30.86 -3.53
CA ASP A 52 6.16 32.14 -4.17
C ASP A 52 7.40 32.99 -4.49
N HIS A 53 8.56 32.63 -3.91
CA HIS A 53 9.80 33.44 -3.97
C HIS A 53 10.98 32.71 -4.63
N ALA A 54 10.94 31.39 -4.78
CA ALA A 54 11.99 30.57 -5.36
C ALA A 54 11.45 29.27 -5.94
N ASP A 55 12.27 28.55 -6.70
CA ASP A 55 11.98 27.19 -7.16
C ASP A 55 11.84 26.20 -5.98
N ALA A 56 11.24 25.05 -6.22
CA ALA A 56 10.95 24.04 -5.20
C ALA A 56 12.20 23.55 -4.45
N GLU A 57 13.34 23.40 -5.16
CA GLU A 57 14.58 22.94 -4.55
C GLU A 57 15.18 24.00 -3.61
N THR A 58 15.19 25.26 -4.06
CA THR A 58 15.64 26.39 -3.25
C THR A 58 14.70 26.61 -2.05
N ALA A 59 13.40 26.50 -2.23
CA ALA A 59 12.40 26.61 -1.16
C ALA A 59 12.56 25.48 -0.12
N ALA A 60 12.74 24.24 -0.54
CA ALA A 60 12.98 23.10 0.35
C ALA A 60 14.27 23.27 1.16
N ARG A 61 15.35 23.74 0.51
CA ARG A 61 16.61 24.04 1.18
C ARG A 61 16.48 25.19 2.18
N ALA A 62 15.82 26.30 1.81
CA ALA A 62 15.58 27.44 2.70
C ALA A 62 14.78 27.02 3.94
N ARG A 63 13.75 26.22 3.75
CA ARG A 63 12.91 25.67 4.81
C ARG A 63 13.72 24.80 5.76
N ARG A 64 14.56 23.91 5.22
CA ARG A 64 15.48 23.09 6.01
C ARG A 64 16.44 23.94 6.84
N LEU A 65 17.09 24.95 6.24
CA LEU A 65 17.99 25.85 6.94
C LEU A 65 17.30 26.66 8.07
N ALA A 66 16.06 27.11 7.81
CA ALA A 66 15.28 27.81 8.84
C ALA A 66 14.98 26.90 10.05
N VAL A 67 14.57 25.65 9.78
CA VAL A 67 14.31 24.64 10.82
C VAL A 67 15.60 24.25 11.57
N GLU A 68 16.71 24.07 10.87
CA GLU A 68 18.03 23.79 11.50
C GLU A 68 18.47 24.90 12.45
N ARG A 69 18.28 26.18 12.05
CA ARG A 69 18.64 27.35 12.86
C ARG A 69 17.78 27.49 14.10
N ASP A 70 16.48 27.28 13.97
CA ASP A 70 15.52 27.36 15.08
C ASP A 70 15.71 26.20 16.07
N SER A 71 15.87 24.96 15.56
CA SER A 71 15.98 23.74 16.39
C SER A 71 17.39 23.47 16.91
N GLY A 72 18.43 24.00 16.26
CA GLY A 72 19.83 23.67 16.52
C GLY A 72 20.23 22.24 16.08
N VAL A 73 19.41 21.56 15.28
CA VAL A 73 19.63 20.21 14.79
C VAL A 73 19.99 20.23 13.31
N SER A 74 21.07 19.52 12.91
CA SER A 74 21.40 19.35 11.49
C SER A 74 20.49 18.34 10.82
N LEU A 75 19.93 18.69 9.66
CA LEU A 75 19.11 17.86 8.79
C LEU A 75 19.86 17.44 7.51
N SER A 76 21.20 17.40 7.54
CA SER A 76 22.02 17.11 6.37
C SER A 76 21.65 15.77 5.69
N ALA A 77 21.46 14.70 6.47
CA ALA A 77 21.04 13.40 5.93
C ALA A 77 19.62 13.43 5.36
N THR A 78 18.72 14.21 5.95
CA THR A 78 17.36 14.41 5.42
C THR A 78 17.39 15.18 4.10
N GLY A 79 18.33 16.12 3.97
CA GLY A 79 18.51 16.93 2.77
C GLY A 79 19.27 16.25 1.63
N ASP A 80 19.82 15.04 1.85
CA ASP A 80 20.52 14.24 0.84
C ASP A 80 19.55 13.23 0.22
N TYR A 81 18.65 13.71 -0.64
CA TYR A 81 17.66 12.91 -1.36
C TYR A 81 17.87 13.02 -2.88
N THR A 82 17.35 12.06 -3.65
CA THR A 82 17.69 11.86 -5.06
C THR A 82 16.60 12.27 -6.06
N PHE A 83 15.38 12.53 -5.60
CA PHE A 83 14.29 12.97 -6.47
C PHE A 83 14.25 14.52 -6.55
N PRO A 84 13.81 15.13 -7.67
CA PRO A 84 13.58 16.57 -7.76
C PRO A 84 12.50 17.01 -6.77
N ALA A 85 12.72 18.12 -6.05
CA ALA A 85 11.76 18.62 -5.06
C ALA A 85 10.34 18.79 -5.63
N GLU A 86 10.21 19.27 -6.87
CA GLU A 86 8.95 19.46 -7.59
C GLU A 86 8.14 18.15 -7.73
N SER A 87 8.79 16.99 -7.80
CA SER A 87 8.09 15.70 -7.91
C SER A 87 7.34 15.31 -6.64
N ALA A 88 7.63 15.95 -5.51
CA ALA A 88 6.95 15.74 -4.25
C ALA A 88 5.84 16.78 -3.94
N ASP A 89 5.65 17.80 -4.75
CA ASP A 89 4.71 18.91 -4.49
C ASP A 89 3.26 18.43 -4.29
N SER A 90 2.86 17.37 -4.98
CA SER A 90 1.52 16.80 -4.85
C SER A 90 1.37 15.86 -3.62
N ASN A 91 2.47 15.52 -2.95
CA ASN A 91 2.52 14.51 -1.91
C ASN A 91 2.73 15.10 -0.52
N VAL A 92 3.56 16.16 -0.41
CA VAL A 92 3.93 16.76 0.87
C VAL A 92 4.09 18.27 0.77
N GLU A 93 3.44 18.97 1.67
CA GLU A 93 3.62 20.42 1.84
C GLU A 93 4.84 20.69 2.74
N ASN A 94 5.47 21.85 2.55
CA ASN A 94 6.63 22.26 3.34
C ASN A 94 7.77 21.24 3.30
N LEU A 95 8.11 20.73 2.13
CA LEU A 95 9.21 19.79 1.96
C LEU A 95 10.51 20.30 2.58
N VAL A 96 11.17 19.48 3.38
CA VAL A 96 12.50 19.70 3.95
C VAL A 96 13.52 18.65 3.49
N GLY A 97 13.07 17.58 2.87
CA GLY A 97 13.87 16.45 2.41
C GLY A 97 13.13 15.12 2.54
N ALA A 98 13.85 14.01 2.60
CA ALA A 98 13.29 12.68 2.64
C ALA A 98 13.74 11.85 3.84
N ALA A 99 12.83 11.06 4.39
CA ALA A 99 13.17 9.98 5.31
C ALA A 99 13.61 8.75 4.50
N GLN A 100 14.85 8.31 4.67
CA GLN A 100 15.41 7.16 3.96
C GLN A 100 15.19 5.88 4.75
N ILE A 101 14.44 4.93 4.19
CA ILE A 101 14.17 3.63 4.80
C ILE A 101 14.88 2.56 3.96
N PRO A 102 15.71 1.69 4.57
CA PRO A 102 16.36 0.60 3.84
C PRO A 102 15.34 -0.30 3.13
N MET A 103 15.60 -0.66 1.89
CA MET A 103 14.77 -1.57 1.10
C MET A 103 15.55 -2.84 0.76
N GLY A 104 14.93 -3.99 1.00
CA GLY A 104 15.41 -5.29 0.54
C GLY A 104 14.42 -5.91 -0.44
N VAL A 105 14.84 -7.01 -1.07
CA VAL A 105 14.02 -7.74 -2.05
C VAL A 105 13.84 -9.17 -1.60
N ALA A 106 12.60 -9.64 -1.53
CA ALA A 106 12.27 -11.06 -1.33
C ALA A 106 11.77 -11.68 -2.64
N GLY A 107 11.83 -13.00 -2.74
CA GLY A 107 11.39 -13.74 -3.92
C GLY A 107 12.54 -14.30 -4.77
N PRO A 108 12.26 -14.74 -6.01
CA PRO A 108 10.94 -14.65 -6.63
C PRO A 108 9.90 -15.55 -5.95
N VAL A 109 8.64 -15.14 -6.01
CA VAL A 109 7.48 -15.96 -5.66
C VAL A 109 6.69 -16.28 -6.93
N THR A 110 6.35 -17.55 -7.12
CA THR A 110 5.50 -17.98 -8.23
C THR A 110 4.03 -17.76 -7.87
N VAL A 111 3.30 -17.07 -8.73
CA VAL A 111 1.89 -16.69 -8.56
C VAL A 111 1.08 -17.18 -9.75
N HIS A 112 -0.09 -17.73 -9.49
CA HIS A 112 -1.12 -18.14 -10.45
C HIS A 112 -2.43 -17.40 -10.14
N GLY A 113 -2.43 -16.11 -10.46
CA GLY A 113 -3.58 -15.22 -10.34
C GLY A 113 -4.47 -15.25 -11.58
N ASP A 114 -5.51 -14.41 -11.56
CA ASP A 114 -6.29 -14.14 -12.76
C ASP A 114 -5.59 -13.10 -13.66
N THR A 115 -4.78 -12.24 -13.07
CA THR A 115 -4.07 -11.16 -13.74
C THR A 115 -2.55 -11.33 -13.63
N ALA A 116 -2.01 -11.69 -12.45
CA ALA A 116 -0.60 -11.99 -12.25
C ALA A 116 -0.35 -13.49 -12.42
N ASP A 117 0.37 -13.90 -13.48
CA ASP A 117 0.79 -15.29 -13.69
C ASP A 117 2.28 -15.33 -14.03
N GLY A 118 3.12 -15.88 -13.13
CA GLY A 118 4.57 -15.91 -13.29
C GLY A 118 5.34 -15.82 -11.98
N GLU A 119 6.58 -15.35 -12.10
CA GLU A 119 7.51 -15.17 -10.97
C GLU A 119 7.73 -13.69 -10.69
N PHE A 120 7.54 -13.27 -9.43
CA PHE A 120 7.57 -11.86 -9.04
C PHE A 120 8.49 -11.62 -7.84
N TYR A 121 9.20 -10.50 -7.87
CA TYR A 121 9.96 -9.99 -6.74
C TYR A 121 9.10 -9.06 -5.87
N LEU A 122 9.38 -9.07 -4.57
CA LEU A 122 8.71 -8.23 -3.58
C LEU A 122 9.72 -7.23 -2.98
N PRO A 123 9.69 -5.95 -3.36
CA PRO A 123 10.44 -4.91 -2.66
C PRO A 123 9.82 -4.69 -1.28
N ILE A 124 10.66 -4.67 -0.25
CA ILE A 124 10.25 -4.52 1.16
C ILE A 124 11.11 -3.44 1.80
N ALA A 125 10.54 -2.27 2.06
CA ALA A 125 11.18 -1.22 2.83
C ALA A 125 10.92 -1.44 4.33
N THR A 126 11.97 -1.60 5.13
CA THR A 126 11.82 -1.96 6.55
C THR A 126 13.05 -1.60 7.37
N THR A 127 12.85 -1.37 8.66
CA THR A 127 13.90 -1.31 9.68
C THR A 127 13.92 -2.55 10.58
N GLU A 128 13.02 -3.53 10.33
CA GLU A 128 12.95 -4.77 11.11
C GLU A 128 13.94 -5.80 10.57
N GLY A 129 14.85 -6.24 11.43
CA GLY A 129 15.82 -7.29 11.10
C GLY A 129 15.14 -8.63 10.81
N ALA A 130 15.65 -9.37 9.84
CA ALA A 130 15.19 -10.68 9.40
C ALA A 130 13.84 -10.73 8.66
N LEU A 131 13.10 -9.62 8.48
CA LEU A 131 11.82 -9.62 7.78
C LEU A 131 11.97 -10.10 6.33
N VAL A 132 12.87 -9.48 5.57
CA VAL A 132 13.12 -9.83 4.16
C VAL A 132 13.53 -11.30 4.03
N ALA A 133 14.45 -11.78 4.89
CA ALA A 133 14.87 -13.18 4.88
C ALA A 133 13.72 -14.14 5.25
N SER A 134 12.82 -13.73 6.14
CA SER A 134 11.63 -14.50 6.51
C SER A 134 10.68 -14.62 5.32
N VAL A 135 10.33 -13.51 4.67
CA VAL A 135 9.45 -13.53 3.49
C VAL A 135 10.08 -14.33 2.36
N ASN A 136 11.37 -14.15 2.10
CA ASN A 136 12.11 -14.88 1.07
C ASN A 136 12.07 -16.41 1.27
N ARG A 137 12.16 -16.89 2.52
CA ARG A 137 12.01 -18.32 2.84
C ARG A 137 10.61 -18.83 2.47
N GLY A 138 9.57 -18.06 2.78
CA GLY A 138 8.19 -18.39 2.41
C GLY A 138 8.00 -18.42 0.90
N CYS A 139 8.52 -17.42 0.18
CA CYS A 139 8.52 -17.39 -1.30
C CYS A 139 9.16 -18.64 -1.88
N SER A 140 10.34 -19.03 -1.36
CA SER A 140 11.04 -20.24 -1.80
C SER A 140 10.22 -21.53 -1.57
N ALA A 141 9.50 -21.64 -0.46
CA ALA A 141 8.64 -22.80 -0.19
C ALA A 141 7.42 -22.85 -1.10
N ILE A 142 6.79 -21.69 -1.34
CA ILE A 142 5.64 -21.54 -2.25
C ILE A 142 6.05 -21.92 -3.69
N SER A 143 7.14 -21.33 -4.19
CA SER A 143 7.61 -21.59 -5.56
C SER A 143 8.05 -23.05 -5.75
N ALA A 144 8.69 -23.66 -4.73
CA ALA A 144 9.05 -25.08 -4.78
C ALA A 144 7.83 -26.02 -4.79
N ALA A 145 6.68 -25.56 -4.29
CA ALA A 145 5.42 -26.29 -4.33
C ALA A 145 4.62 -26.06 -5.64
N GLY A 146 5.15 -25.27 -6.56
CA GLY A 146 4.51 -24.95 -7.84
C GLY A 146 3.81 -23.60 -7.91
N GLY A 147 3.86 -22.79 -6.83
CA GLY A 147 3.29 -21.45 -6.79
C GLY A 147 2.04 -21.30 -5.93
N ALA A 148 1.66 -20.06 -5.64
CA ALA A 148 0.44 -19.71 -4.95
C ALA A 148 -0.71 -19.48 -5.96
N THR A 149 -1.88 -20.03 -5.70
CA THR A 149 -3.11 -19.65 -6.41
C THR A 149 -3.68 -18.42 -5.75
N VAL A 150 -3.97 -17.36 -6.54
CA VAL A 150 -4.51 -16.12 -6.01
C VAL A 150 -5.77 -15.70 -6.77
N ARG A 151 -6.77 -15.22 -6.05
CA ARG A 151 -8.02 -14.71 -6.63
C ARG A 151 -8.49 -13.45 -5.95
N ILE A 152 -8.89 -12.48 -6.74
CA ILE A 152 -9.60 -11.29 -6.29
C ILE A 152 -11.09 -11.61 -6.29
N THR A 153 -11.72 -11.53 -5.12
CA THR A 153 -13.13 -11.85 -4.95
C THR A 153 -14.04 -10.63 -4.98
N LYS A 154 -13.51 -9.45 -4.67
CA LYS A 154 -14.24 -8.18 -4.70
C LYS A 154 -13.26 -7.03 -4.96
N ARG A 155 -13.74 -6.00 -5.64
CA ARG A 155 -13.05 -4.72 -5.83
C ARG A 155 -14.00 -3.60 -5.45
N GLY A 156 -13.50 -2.54 -4.84
CA GLY A 156 -14.30 -1.36 -4.59
C GLY A 156 -13.69 -0.43 -3.55
N MET A 157 -13.24 0.75 -3.99
CA MET A 157 -12.87 1.82 -3.09
C MET A 157 -14.13 2.47 -2.54
N THR A 158 -14.20 2.67 -1.22
CA THR A 158 -15.43 3.15 -0.60
C THR A 158 -15.34 4.57 -0.06
N ARG A 159 -16.46 5.30 -0.19
CA ARG A 159 -16.74 6.55 0.51
C ARG A 159 -18.16 6.47 1.10
N ALA A 160 -18.36 7.04 2.29
CA ALA A 160 -19.65 6.97 2.96
C ALA A 160 -20.02 8.32 3.57
N PRO A 161 -20.74 9.18 2.82
CA PRO A 161 -21.34 10.39 3.37
C PRO A 161 -22.41 10.06 4.42
N VAL A 162 -22.64 11.01 5.31
CA VAL A 162 -23.73 10.97 6.28
C VAL A 162 -24.66 12.16 6.06
N PHE A 163 -25.95 11.86 6.05
CA PHE A 163 -27.03 12.83 5.90
C PHE A 163 -27.87 12.85 7.18
N SER A 164 -28.42 14.01 7.50
CA SER A 164 -29.45 14.19 8.52
C SER A 164 -30.83 14.19 7.88
N VAL A 165 -31.79 13.60 8.58
CA VAL A 165 -33.22 13.53 8.24
C VAL A 165 -34.07 13.90 9.47
N ALA A 166 -35.35 14.14 9.29
CA ALA A 166 -36.22 14.53 10.40
C ALA A 166 -36.46 13.40 11.40
N ASP A 167 -36.62 12.17 10.91
CA ASP A 167 -36.86 10.99 11.72
C ASP A 167 -36.56 9.69 10.97
N VAL A 168 -36.82 8.55 11.61
CA VAL A 168 -36.54 7.20 11.06
C VAL A 168 -37.43 6.91 9.82
N ALA A 169 -38.64 7.47 9.74
CA ALA A 169 -39.54 7.25 8.60
C ALA A 169 -38.95 7.93 7.34
N GLU A 170 -38.58 9.20 7.46
CA GLU A 170 -37.88 9.93 6.40
C GLU A 170 -36.55 9.27 6.01
N GLY A 171 -35.79 8.76 7.00
CA GLY A 171 -34.56 7.99 6.73
C GLY A 171 -34.82 6.73 5.91
N ALA A 172 -35.92 6.03 6.16
CA ALA A 172 -36.29 4.85 5.37
C ALA A 172 -36.69 5.21 3.94
N GLU A 173 -37.47 6.34 3.77
CA GLU A 173 -37.83 6.85 2.45
C GLU A 173 -36.62 7.28 1.63
N VAL A 174 -35.64 7.92 2.25
CA VAL A 174 -34.36 8.29 1.59
C VAL A 174 -33.57 7.02 1.19
N ALA A 175 -33.50 6.00 2.05
CA ALA A 175 -32.82 4.75 1.74
C ALA A 175 -33.48 4.00 0.57
N GLU A 176 -34.82 3.98 0.51
CA GLU A 176 -35.58 3.39 -0.61
C GLU A 176 -35.34 4.18 -1.89
N TRP A 177 -35.40 5.52 -1.82
CA TRP A 177 -35.15 6.41 -2.95
C TRP A 177 -33.73 6.16 -3.54
N VAL A 178 -32.71 6.03 -2.70
CA VAL A 178 -31.32 5.76 -3.14
C VAL A 178 -31.24 4.44 -3.91
N GLN A 179 -31.90 3.37 -3.43
CA GLN A 179 -31.89 2.06 -4.10
C GLN A 179 -32.62 2.12 -5.45
N GLU A 180 -33.71 2.86 -5.55
CA GLU A 180 -34.46 3.02 -6.80
C GLU A 180 -33.76 3.94 -7.82
N ASN A 181 -32.85 4.83 -7.38
CA ASN A 181 -32.19 5.83 -8.20
C ASN A 181 -30.66 5.63 -8.31
N GLU A 182 -30.15 4.43 -8.05
CA GLU A 182 -28.71 4.14 -8.10
C GLU A 182 -28.07 4.52 -9.44
N ALA A 183 -28.73 4.23 -10.57
CA ALA A 183 -28.25 4.61 -11.90
C ALA A 183 -28.10 6.13 -12.08
N ARG A 184 -28.92 6.93 -11.40
CA ARG A 184 -28.84 8.39 -11.43
C ARG A 184 -27.65 8.90 -10.61
N LEU A 185 -27.40 8.27 -9.45
CA LEU A 185 -26.24 8.55 -8.62
C LEU A 185 -24.96 8.15 -9.34
N ALA A 186 -24.96 7.01 -10.05
CA ALA A 186 -23.85 6.56 -10.88
C ALA A 186 -23.54 7.58 -11.98
N ALA A 187 -24.54 8.04 -12.73
CA ALA A 187 -24.34 9.03 -13.77
C ALA A 187 -23.69 10.33 -13.25
N ALA A 188 -24.15 10.86 -12.10
CA ALA A 188 -23.56 12.06 -11.51
C ALA A 188 -22.12 11.83 -11.00
N ALA A 189 -21.84 10.66 -10.42
CA ALA A 189 -20.51 10.31 -9.95
C ALA A 189 -19.51 10.14 -11.11
N GLU A 190 -19.92 9.46 -12.17
CA GLU A 190 -19.09 9.10 -13.33
C GLU A 190 -18.77 10.28 -14.24
N GLU A 191 -19.61 11.32 -14.26
CA GLU A 191 -19.29 12.59 -14.94
C GLU A 191 -18.02 13.26 -14.42
N THR A 192 -17.60 12.96 -13.18
CA THR A 192 -16.41 13.53 -12.52
C THR A 192 -15.12 12.81 -12.81
N THR A 193 -15.16 11.64 -13.44
CA THR A 193 -14.00 10.77 -13.62
C THR A 193 -13.96 10.18 -15.04
N ARG A 194 -12.76 9.72 -15.45
CA ARG A 194 -12.57 9.04 -16.75
C ARG A 194 -12.53 7.52 -16.60
N PHE A 195 -12.20 7.02 -15.41
CA PHE A 195 -11.94 5.60 -15.16
C PHE A 195 -12.70 5.05 -13.97
N GLY A 196 -13.38 5.93 -13.20
CA GLY A 196 -14.15 5.53 -12.05
C GLY A 196 -15.55 5.09 -12.46
N GLU A 197 -16.00 3.97 -11.91
CA GLU A 197 -17.35 3.42 -12.11
C GLU A 197 -17.99 3.14 -10.75
N LEU A 198 -19.21 3.65 -10.53
CA LEU A 198 -19.97 3.34 -9.33
C LEU A 198 -20.50 1.90 -9.44
N GLN A 199 -20.15 1.07 -8.46
CA GLN A 199 -20.54 -0.34 -8.43
C GLN A 199 -21.76 -0.61 -7.54
N GLU A 200 -21.88 0.12 -6.42
CA GLU A 200 -22.92 -0.13 -5.42
C GLU A 200 -23.08 1.07 -4.50
N VAL A 201 -24.31 1.32 -4.06
CA VAL A 201 -24.63 2.25 -2.95
C VAL A 201 -25.45 1.52 -1.91
N THR A 202 -24.88 1.31 -0.72
CA THR A 202 -25.57 0.64 0.38
C THR A 202 -26.00 1.65 1.45
N PRO A 203 -27.32 1.88 1.66
CA PRO A 203 -27.81 2.78 2.70
C PRO A 203 -27.86 2.09 4.07
N TYR A 204 -27.54 2.86 5.12
CA TYR A 204 -27.66 2.47 6.53
C TYR A 204 -28.37 3.58 7.30
N VAL A 205 -29.51 3.26 7.91
CA VAL A 205 -30.31 4.20 8.71
C VAL A 205 -30.06 3.97 10.19
N VAL A 206 -29.65 5.02 10.89
CA VAL A 206 -29.39 5.00 12.33
C VAL A 206 -30.01 6.23 12.98
N GLY A 207 -31.19 6.08 13.58
CA GLY A 207 -31.94 7.22 14.12
C GLY A 207 -32.32 8.21 13.01
N ASP A 208 -31.95 9.47 13.16
CA ASP A 208 -32.12 10.56 12.22
C ASP A 208 -30.90 10.74 11.27
N SER A 209 -30.09 9.73 11.12
CA SER A 209 -28.90 9.74 10.28
C SER A 209 -28.98 8.65 9.22
N VAL A 210 -28.70 9.02 7.96
CA VAL A 210 -28.59 8.10 6.83
C VAL A 210 -27.14 8.11 6.33
N PHE A 211 -26.51 6.95 6.36
CA PHE A 211 -25.17 6.75 5.78
C PHE A 211 -25.33 6.05 4.44
N LEU A 212 -24.68 6.58 3.41
CA LEU A 212 -24.67 5.97 2.09
C LEU A 212 -23.28 5.48 1.78
N ARG A 213 -23.07 4.16 1.80
CA ARG A 213 -21.75 3.57 1.51
C ARG A 213 -21.64 3.31 0.01
N PHE A 214 -20.98 4.23 -0.68
CA PHE A 214 -20.63 4.11 -2.09
C PHE A 214 -19.39 3.22 -2.27
N SER A 215 -19.40 2.39 -3.31
CA SER A 215 -18.27 1.55 -3.72
C SER A 215 -17.97 1.81 -5.19
N TYR A 216 -16.69 2.12 -5.49
CA TYR A 216 -16.23 2.49 -6.83
C TYR A 216 -15.14 1.56 -7.33
N HIS A 217 -15.21 1.15 -8.59
CA HIS A 217 -14.03 0.71 -9.32
C HIS A 217 -13.19 1.94 -9.69
N THR A 218 -11.88 1.90 -9.42
CA THR A 218 -11.00 3.07 -9.53
C THR A 218 -9.88 2.91 -10.54
N GLY A 219 -9.97 1.89 -11.40
CA GLY A 219 -8.90 1.53 -12.33
C GLY A 219 -7.62 1.17 -11.57
N ASP A 220 -6.48 1.64 -12.06
CA ASP A 220 -5.17 1.36 -11.46
C ASP A 220 -4.79 2.31 -10.31
N ALA A 221 -5.63 3.27 -9.98
CA ALA A 221 -5.40 4.17 -8.85
C ALA A 221 -5.94 3.56 -7.54
N ASN A 222 -5.30 3.89 -6.40
CA ASN A 222 -5.92 3.69 -5.07
C ASN A 222 -7.32 4.33 -5.01
N GLY A 223 -7.50 5.49 -5.67
CA GLY A 223 -8.78 6.09 -5.99
C GLY A 223 -9.50 6.84 -4.86
N MET A 224 -8.88 7.05 -3.70
CA MET A 224 -9.54 7.69 -2.56
C MET A 224 -10.02 9.12 -2.85
N ASN A 225 -9.19 9.92 -3.53
CA ASN A 225 -9.54 11.28 -3.92
C ASN A 225 -10.65 11.28 -4.98
N MET A 226 -10.54 10.42 -5.99
CA MET A 226 -11.56 10.23 -7.02
C MET A 226 -12.90 9.83 -6.41
N ALA A 227 -12.93 8.82 -5.54
CA ALA A 227 -14.14 8.40 -4.83
C ALA A 227 -14.77 9.54 -4.00
N THR A 228 -13.94 10.44 -3.43
CA THR A 228 -14.44 11.59 -2.68
C THR A 228 -15.11 12.61 -3.59
N ILE A 229 -14.53 12.94 -4.74
CA ILE A 229 -15.08 13.88 -5.72
C ILE A 229 -16.37 13.29 -6.31
N ALA A 230 -16.35 12.03 -6.74
CA ALA A 230 -17.50 11.34 -7.30
C ALA A 230 -18.66 11.24 -6.29
N THR A 231 -18.36 10.90 -5.04
CA THR A 231 -19.39 10.86 -3.98
C THR A 231 -19.96 12.23 -3.68
N ARG A 232 -19.21 13.32 -3.80
CA ARG A 232 -19.74 14.68 -3.62
C ARG A 232 -20.82 14.97 -4.67
N ALA A 233 -20.55 14.71 -5.94
CA ALA A 233 -21.53 14.91 -7.02
C ALA A 233 -22.78 14.06 -6.82
N ALA A 234 -22.63 12.79 -6.43
CA ALA A 234 -23.78 11.94 -6.13
C ALA A 234 -24.55 12.42 -4.87
N ALA A 235 -23.86 12.94 -3.85
CA ALA A 235 -24.49 13.45 -2.64
C ALA A 235 -25.33 14.71 -2.91
N GLU A 236 -24.90 15.59 -3.81
CA GLU A 236 -25.66 16.76 -4.26
C GLU A 236 -26.98 16.33 -4.90
N VAL A 237 -27.02 15.24 -5.68
CA VAL A 237 -28.26 14.69 -6.24
C VAL A 237 -29.19 14.18 -5.13
N VAL A 238 -28.66 13.57 -4.07
CA VAL A 238 -29.48 13.13 -2.93
C VAL A 238 -30.11 14.32 -2.21
N GLU A 239 -29.36 15.41 -1.97
CA GLU A 239 -29.87 16.62 -1.34
C GLU A 239 -30.95 17.32 -2.19
N ASP A 240 -30.77 17.38 -3.50
CA ASP A 240 -31.67 18.03 -4.42
C ASP A 240 -33.01 17.29 -4.58
N GLU A 241 -33.02 15.99 -4.45
CA GLU A 241 -34.18 15.13 -4.78
C GLU A 241 -34.85 14.50 -3.55
N THR A 242 -34.24 14.65 -2.37
CA THR A 242 -34.77 14.12 -1.11
C THR A 242 -34.75 15.19 0.00
N PRO A 243 -35.48 15.00 1.11
CA PRO A 243 -35.39 15.92 2.23
C PRO A 243 -34.10 15.81 3.05
N ALA A 244 -33.21 14.88 2.73
CA ALA A 244 -31.96 14.67 3.47
C ALA A 244 -30.96 15.82 3.26
N SER A 245 -30.27 16.21 4.32
CA SER A 245 -29.20 17.23 4.26
C SER A 245 -27.85 16.62 4.54
N LEU A 246 -26.85 16.89 3.67
CA LEU A 246 -25.49 16.38 3.83
C LEU A 246 -24.81 17.01 5.06
N VAL A 247 -24.38 16.16 6.00
CA VAL A 247 -23.63 16.58 7.18
C VAL A 247 -22.13 16.52 6.91
N ALA A 248 -21.65 15.42 6.30
CA ALA A 248 -20.25 15.23 5.95
C ALA A 248 -20.10 14.21 4.83
N LEU A 249 -19.11 14.42 3.95
CA LEU A 249 -18.74 13.45 2.90
C LEU A 249 -18.09 12.17 3.44
N SER A 250 -17.65 12.17 4.70
CA SER A 250 -17.14 10.99 5.39
C SER A 250 -17.81 10.85 6.74
N GLY A 251 -18.81 9.98 6.81
CA GLY A 251 -19.49 9.56 8.05
C GLY A 251 -18.82 8.36 8.73
N ASN A 252 -17.59 8.02 8.36
CA ASN A 252 -16.82 6.87 8.86
C ASN A 252 -17.41 5.47 8.58
N LEU A 253 -18.48 5.32 7.83
CA LEU A 253 -18.96 4.00 7.44
C LEU A 253 -18.17 3.39 6.25
N CYS A 254 -17.33 4.20 5.56
CA CYS A 254 -16.28 3.72 4.67
C CYS A 254 -15.07 3.17 5.44
N VAL A 255 -14.94 3.58 6.69
CA VAL A 255 -13.89 3.24 7.66
C VAL A 255 -12.49 3.33 7.06
N ASP A 256 -12.17 4.53 6.58
CA ASP A 256 -10.85 4.86 6.03
C ASP A 256 -9.81 4.91 7.14
N LYS A 257 -8.70 4.15 6.98
CA LYS A 257 -7.54 4.15 7.89
C LYS A 257 -7.89 3.78 9.35
N LYS A 258 -8.86 2.90 9.54
CA LYS A 258 -9.29 2.40 10.85
C LYS A 258 -9.59 0.91 10.79
N PRO A 259 -9.26 0.13 11.85
CA PRO A 259 -9.67 -1.27 11.93
C PRO A 259 -11.18 -1.33 12.19
N ALA A 260 -11.92 -2.03 11.34
CA ALA A 260 -13.38 -2.13 11.45
C ALA A 260 -13.91 -3.45 10.90
N ALA A 261 -14.94 -3.97 11.56
CA ALA A 261 -15.60 -5.22 11.15
C ALA A 261 -16.23 -5.13 9.75
N ILE A 262 -16.82 -3.98 9.41
CA ILE A 262 -17.44 -3.79 8.08
C ILE A 262 -16.43 -3.97 6.95
N ASN A 263 -15.18 -3.49 7.11
CA ASN A 263 -14.15 -3.68 6.10
C ASN A 263 -13.64 -5.13 6.02
N ALA A 264 -13.75 -5.90 7.11
CA ALA A 264 -13.43 -7.33 7.11
C ALA A 264 -14.52 -8.19 6.43
N VAL A 265 -15.75 -7.69 6.35
CA VAL A 265 -16.91 -8.40 5.76
C VAL A 265 -17.21 -7.91 4.35
N GLU A 266 -17.40 -6.59 4.20
CA GLU A 266 -17.78 -5.97 2.93
C GLU A 266 -16.58 -5.67 2.03
N GLY A 267 -15.39 -5.62 2.59
CA GLY A 267 -14.18 -5.24 1.88
C GLY A 267 -14.06 -3.72 1.62
N ARG A 268 -12.84 -3.30 1.25
CA ARG A 268 -12.50 -1.95 0.80
C ARG A 268 -11.20 -2.01 -0.02
N GLY A 269 -11.20 -1.52 -1.26
CA GLY A 269 -10.14 -1.79 -2.22
C GLY A 269 -10.28 -3.21 -2.77
N HIS A 270 -9.23 -4.01 -2.75
CA HIS A 270 -9.23 -5.39 -3.23
C HIS A 270 -9.48 -6.37 -2.07
N SER A 271 -10.46 -7.27 -2.23
CA SER A 271 -10.57 -8.47 -1.40
C SER A 271 -9.87 -9.62 -2.12
N VAL A 272 -8.74 -10.07 -1.57
CA VAL A 272 -7.85 -11.03 -2.22
C VAL A 272 -7.64 -12.25 -1.34
N THR A 273 -7.70 -13.44 -1.93
CA THR A 273 -7.35 -14.68 -1.25
C THR A 273 -6.23 -15.38 -2.02
N ALA A 274 -5.18 -15.76 -1.29
CA ALA A 274 -4.07 -16.55 -1.82
C ALA A 274 -3.99 -17.88 -1.05
N ASP A 275 -3.70 -18.98 -1.75
CA ASP A 275 -3.48 -20.28 -1.14
C ASP A 275 -2.32 -21.07 -1.79
N VAL A 276 -1.85 -22.07 -1.05
CA VAL A 276 -0.88 -23.03 -1.55
C VAL A 276 -1.04 -24.37 -0.83
N THR A 277 -0.79 -25.47 -1.56
CA THR A 277 -0.61 -26.80 -0.98
C THR A 277 0.85 -27.22 -1.13
N ILE A 278 1.58 -27.30 -0.02
CA ILE A 278 3.01 -27.58 0.02
C ILE A 278 3.22 -29.05 0.42
N PRO A 279 3.90 -29.89 -0.41
CA PRO A 279 4.24 -31.24 -0.03
C PRO A 279 5.00 -31.32 1.29
N ARG A 280 4.74 -32.36 2.11
CA ARG A 280 5.37 -32.56 3.41
C ARG A 280 6.92 -32.45 3.34
N GLU A 281 7.51 -33.10 2.36
CA GLU A 281 8.97 -33.06 2.14
C GLU A 281 9.48 -31.62 1.97
N THR A 282 8.77 -30.79 1.18
CA THR A 282 9.10 -29.37 1.00
C THR A 282 8.93 -28.57 2.30
N VAL A 283 7.91 -28.86 3.12
CA VAL A 283 7.75 -28.23 4.46
C VAL A 283 8.94 -28.56 5.34
N GLU A 284 9.34 -29.85 5.38
CA GLU A 284 10.47 -30.30 6.20
C GLU A 284 11.82 -29.70 5.71
N GLU A 285 12.07 -29.69 4.40
CA GLU A 285 13.31 -29.18 3.81
C GLU A 285 13.44 -27.65 3.84
N ARG A 286 12.36 -26.93 3.48
CA ARG A 286 12.41 -25.46 3.30
C ARG A 286 11.99 -24.69 4.53
N LEU A 287 11.07 -25.24 5.31
CA LEU A 287 10.51 -24.58 6.49
C LEU A 287 11.02 -25.18 7.82
N GLY A 288 11.69 -26.34 7.79
CA GLY A 288 12.35 -26.96 8.94
C GLY A 288 11.38 -27.42 10.04
N THR A 289 10.18 -27.82 9.67
CA THR A 289 9.09 -28.20 10.58
C THR A 289 8.17 -29.23 9.93
N THR A 290 7.04 -29.57 10.56
CA THR A 290 6.03 -30.48 9.98
C THR A 290 4.70 -29.77 9.75
N PRO A 291 3.87 -30.26 8.79
CA PRO A 291 2.53 -29.70 8.57
C PRO A 291 1.68 -29.60 9.83
N GLU A 292 1.72 -30.62 10.69
CA GLU A 292 0.95 -30.67 11.94
C GLU A 292 1.38 -29.59 12.93
N ALA A 293 2.70 -29.35 13.05
CA ALA A 293 3.22 -28.35 13.98
C ALA A 293 2.85 -26.93 13.50
N VAL A 294 2.87 -26.66 12.20
CA VAL A 294 2.44 -25.36 11.65
C VAL A 294 0.93 -25.15 11.87
N ALA A 295 0.12 -26.15 11.61
CA ALA A 295 -1.33 -26.10 11.83
C ALA A 295 -1.70 -25.87 13.29
N GLU A 296 -0.98 -26.51 14.22
CA GLU A 296 -1.17 -26.32 15.68
C GLU A 296 -0.82 -24.90 16.11
N VAL A 297 0.30 -24.34 15.62
CA VAL A 297 0.69 -22.94 15.91
C VAL A 297 -0.37 -21.98 15.35
N ASN A 298 -0.80 -22.17 14.09
CA ASN A 298 -1.84 -21.32 13.51
C ASN A 298 -3.14 -21.36 14.33
N THR A 299 -3.59 -22.54 14.70
CA THR A 299 -4.83 -22.71 15.47
C THR A 299 -4.75 -21.99 16.81
N ARG A 300 -3.67 -22.20 17.58
CA ARG A 300 -3.56 -21.60 18.92
C ARG A 300 -3.24 -20.13 18.90
N LYS A 301 -2.32 -19.70 18.03
CA LYS A 301 -1.89 -18.32 17.93
C LYS A 301 -2.91 -17.48 17.15
N ASN A 302 -3.06 -17.77 15.85
CA ASN A 302 -3.81 -16.91 14.94
C ASN A 302 -5.32 -16.99 15.16
N LEU A 303 -5.88 -18.19 15.46
CA LEU A 303 -7.32 -18.33 15.63
C LEU A 303 -7.72 -18.12 17.09
N VAL A 304 -7.29 -18.97 18.01
CA VAL A 304 -7.73 -18.92 19.42
C VAL A 304 -7.20 -17.67 20.12
N GLY A 305 -5.91 -17.35 19.93
CA GLY A 305 -5.26 -16.18 20.55
C GLY A 305 -5.88 -14.87 20.07
N SER A 306 -6.06 -14.71 18.75
CA SER A 306 -6.67 -13.51 18.17
C SER A 306 -8.14 -13.37 18.57
N ALA A 307 -8.92 -14.46 18.58
CA ALA A 307 -10.30 -14.43 19.03
C ALA A 307 -10.42 -14.03 20.50
N LYS A 308 -9.54 -14.57 21.36
CA LYS A 308 -9.49 -14.20 22.79
C LYS A 308 -9.10 -12.73 23.01
N ALA A 309 -8.21 -12.20 22.16
CA ALA A 309 -7.80 -10.80 22.18
C ALA A 309 -8.86 -9.84 21.61
N GLY A 310 -9.87 -10.34 20.89
CA GLY A 310 -10.84 -9.51 20.18
C GLY A 310 -10.23 -8.83 18.94
N SER A 311 -9.23 -9.45 18.31
CA SER A 311 -8.61 -8.95 17.09
C SER A 311 -9.56 -9.05 15.90
N LEU A 312 -9.48 -8.09 14.98
CA LEU A 312 -10.16 -8.16 13.68
C LEU A 312 -9.33 -8.93 12.65
N GLY A 313 -8.00 -8.99 12.82
CA GLY A 313 -7.09 -9.82 12.03
C GLY A 313 -6.74 -11.11 12.78
N PHE A 314 -6.69 -12.22 12.04
CA PHE A 314 -6.36 -13.56 12.52
C PHE A 314 -5.13 -14.07 11.79
N ASN A 315 -4.00 -13.37 11.96
CA ASN A 315 -2.75 -13.61 11.24
C ASN A 315 -1.53 -13.46 12.15
N ALA A 316 -0.36 -13.82 11.65
CA ALA A 316 0.88 -13.78 12.41
C ALA A 316 1.67 -12.48 12.22
N GLN A 317 1.79 -12.00 10.97
CA GLN A 317 2.61 -10.84 10.61
C GLN A 317 2.23 -10.16 9.28
N ALA A 318 1.00 -10.30 8.80
CA ALA A 318 0.58 -9.72 7.53
C ALA A 318 0.91 -8.21 7.44
N ALA A 319 0.80 -7.48 8.55
CA ALA A 319 1.13 -6.06 8.62
C ALA A 319 2.59 -5.76 8.24
N ASN A 320 3.55 -6.62 8.59
CA ASN A 320 4.96 -6.42 8.25
C ASN A 320 5.18 -6.44 6.73
N VAL A 321 4.54 -7.39 6.04
CA VAL A 321 4.68 -7.53 4.58
C VAL A 321 3.95 -6.40 3.87
N VAL A 322 2.70 -6.14 4.24
CA VAL A 322 1.89 -5.08 3.61
C VAL A 322 2.57 -3.72 3.82
N ALA A 323 3.02 -3.40 5.04
CA ALA A 323 3.71 -2.15 5.32
C ALA A 323 5.03 -2.02 4.54
N GLY A 324 5.84 -3.07 4.51
CA GLY A 324 7.12 -3.05 3.79
C GLY A 324 6.96 -2.84 2.29
N VAL A 325 5.95 -3.47 1.68
CA VAL A 325 5.63 -3.27 0.26
C VAL A 325 5.03 -1.88 0.03
N PHE A 326 4.11 -1.42 0.90
CA PHE A 326 3.48 -0.10 0.76
C PHE A 326 4.50 1.04 0.80
N LEU A 327 5.43 1.02 1.78
CA LEU A 327 6.51 1.99 1.85
C LEU A 327 7.43 1.94 0.62
N ALA A 328 7.76 0.74 0.13
CA ALA A 328 8.62 0.57 -1.02
C ALA A 328 8.00 1.09 -2.32
N THR A 329 6.68 0.98 -2.49
CA THR A 329 5.96 1.23 -3.74
C THR A 329 5.10 2.49 -3.74
N GLY A 330 5.23 3.35 -2.72
CA GLY A 330 4.53 4.63 -2.63
C GLY A 330 3.02 4.51 -2.43
N GLN A 331 2.57 3.45 -1.76
CA GLN A 331 1.18 3.33 -1.35
C GLN A 331 0.91 4.22 -0.13
N ASP A 332 -0.35 4.50 0.15
CA ASP A 332 -0.75 5.20 1.38
C ASP A 332 -0.49 4.30 2.59
N GLU A 333 0.52 4.63 3.38
CA GLU A 333 1.01 3.82 4.51
C GLU A 333 -0.06 3.62 5.58
N ALA A 334 -0.98 4.58 5.75
CA ALA A 334 -2.05 4.46 6.74
C ALA A 334 -3.08 3.37 6.36
N HIS A 335 -3.17 2.98 5.10
CA HIS A 335 -4.02 1.86 4.67
C HIS A 335 -3.51 0.49 5.09
N VAL A 336 -2.30 0.39 5.65
CA VAL A 336 -1.83 -0.83 6.33
C VAL A 336 -2.78 -1.27 7.45
N VAL A 337 -3.47 -0.33 8.09
CA VAL A 337 -4.40 -0.59 9.20
C VAL A 337 -5.50 -1.57 8.79
N GLU A 338 -6.15 -1.35 7.65
CA GLU A 338 -7.16 -2.27 7.13
C GLU A 338 -6.59 -3.28 6.13
N GLY A 339 -5.55 -2.92 5.38
CA GLY A 339 -4.91 -3.79 4.37
C GLY A 339 -4.23 -5.02 4.99
N SER A 340 -3.79 -4.95 6.23
CA SER A 340 -3.22 -6.07 6.98
C SER A 340 -4.25 -6.87 7.78
N ASN A 341 -5.52 -6.48 7.74
CA ASN A 341 -6.59 -7.19 8.42
C ASN A 341 -6.96 -8.45 7.64
N CYS A 342 -6.22 -9.52 7.85
CA CYS A 342 -6.38 -10.78 7.14
C CYS A 342 -6.64 -11.97 8.07
N ILE A 343 -7.14 -13.05 7.48
CA ILE A 343 -7.32 -14.34 8.13
C ILE A 343 -6.36 -15.34 7.48
N THR A 344 -5.50 -15.95 8.30
CA THR A 344 -4.61 -17.04 7.89
C THR A 344 -5.19 -18.36 8.32
N THR A 345 -5.42 -19.28 7.36
CA THR A 345 -5.83 -20.66 7.67
C THR A 345 -4.73 -21.64 7.28
N VAL A 346 -4.53 -22.65 8.11
CA VAL A 346 -3.54 -23.71 7.89
C VAL A 346 -4.14 -25.05 8.27
N GLU A 347 -4.00 -26.04 7.38
CA GLU A 347 -4.49 -27.40 7.56
C GLU A 347 -3.37 -28.41 7.24
N ALA A 348 -3.10 -29.30 8.19
CA ALA A 348 -2.26 -30.46 7.91
C ALA A 348 -3.08 -31.51 7.16
N ARG A 349 -2.68 -31.82 5.93
CA ARG A 349 -3.22 -32.90 5.13
C ARG A 349 -2.29 -34.11 5.20
N GLU A 350 -2.73 -35.28 4.70
CA GLU A 350 -2.00 -36.56 4.86
C GLU A 350 -0.51 -36.40 4.44
N ASP A 351 -0.24 -35.88 3.26
CA ASP A 351 1.12 -35.71 2.71
C ASP A 351 1.47 -34.24 2.38
N ALA A 352 0.73 -33.27 2.92
CA ALA A 352 0.91 -31.87 2.58
C ALA A 352 0.47 -30.91 3.69
N LEU A 353 0.89 -29.66 3.56
CA LEU A 353 0.40 -28.49 4.28
C LEU A 353 -0.44 -27.65 3.31
N TYR A 354 -1.70 -27.46 3.60
CA TYR A 354 -2.49 -26.40 2.98
C TYR A 354 -2.39 -25.14 3.81
N ALA A 355 -2.17 -23.99 3.16
CA ALA A 355 -2.21 -22.71 3.81
C ALA A 355 -2.86 -21.66 2.92
N SER A 356 -3.59 -20.74 3.52
CA SER A 356 -4.18 -19.60 2.80
C SER A 356 -4.18 -18.34 3.65
N VAL A 357 -4.22 -17.18 2.96
CA VAL A 357 -4.51 -15.87 3.54
C VAL A 357 -5.66 -15.23 2.78
N SER A 358 -6.56 -14.57 3.50
CA SER A 358 -7.64 -13.76 2.93
C SER A 358 -7.52 -12.34 3.46
N LEU A 359 -7.15 -11.41 2.58
CA LEU A 359 -7.09 -9.98 2.84
C LEU A 359 -8.37 -9.35 2.33
N ALA A 360 -9.21 -8.87 3.24
CA ALA A 360 -10.52 -8.33 2.85
C ALA A 360 -10.46 -6.90 2.32
N SER A 361 -9.41 -6.16 2.64
CA SER A 361 -9.37 -4.70 2.41
C SER A 361 -7.97 -4.21 2.04
N LEU A 362 -7.42 -4.73 0.97
CA LEU A 362 -6.12 -4.33 0.44
C LEU A 362 -6.30 -3.15 -0.55
N GLN A 363 -5.90 -1.95 -0.13
CA GLN A 363 -5.94 -0.78 -0.99
C GLN A 363 -4.57 -0.58 -1.64
N VAL A 364 -4.49 -0.83 -2.92
CA VAL A 364 -3.29 -0.63 -3.72
C VAL A 364 -3.60 0.13 -5.00
N GLY A 365 -2.59 0.77 -5.56
CA GLY A 365 -2.63 1.40 -6.86
C GLY A 365 -1.25 1.40 -7.49
N THR A 366 -1.22 1.51 -8.81
CA THR A 366 0.02 1.56 -9.60
C THR A 366 0.19 2.88 -10.33
N VAL A 367 -0.76 3.80 -10.14
CA VAL A 367 -0.74 5.18 -10.66
C VAL A 367 -1.15 6.18 -9.59
N GLY A 368 -0.56 7.36 -9.63
CA GLY A 368 -0.87 8.50 -8.78
C GLY A 368 -0.37 8.38 -7.33
N GLY A 369 -0.52 9.46 -6.56
CA GLY A 369 0.02 9.53 -5.20
C GLY A 369 1.53 9.39 -5.18
N GLY A 370 2.06 8.61 -4.24
CA GLY A 370 3.49 8.37 -4.08
C GLY A 370 4.12 7.45 -5.13
N THR A 371 3.33 6.83 -6.03
CA THR A 371 3.85 5.86 -7.01
C THR A 371 4.76 6.48 -8.07
N ASP A 372 4.68 7.80 -8.27
CA ASP A 372 5.46 8.54 -9.25
C ASP A 372 6.82 9.04 -8.68
N LEU A 373 7.06 8.89 -7.39
CA LEU A 373 8.37 9.18 -6.80
C LEU A 373 9.40 8.18 -7.33
N ALA A 374 10.62 8.64 -7.62
CA ALA A 374 11.61 7.87 -8.37
C ALA A 374 11.87 6.44 -7.81
N THR A 375 12.16 6.30 -6.52
CA THR A 375 12.45 5.00 -5.92
C THR A 375 11.22 4.10 -5.79
N GLN A 376 10.03 4.69 -5.64
CA GLN A 376 8.76 3.99 -5.57
C GLN A 376 8.32 3.48 -6.95
N SER A 377 8.54 4.29 -7.99
CA SER A 377 8.33 3.88 -9.39
C SER A 377 9.25 2.72 -9.77
N GLU A 378 10.56 2.81 -9.46
CA GLU A 378 11.51 1.70 -9.66
C GLU A 378 11.10 0.42 -8.93
N ALA A 379 10.55 0.55 -7.72
CA ALA A 379 10.06 -0.60 -6.94
C ALA A 379 8.82 -1.23 -7.59
N LEU A 380 7.89 -0.44 -8.15
CA LEU A 380 6.75 -0.93 -8.93
C LEU A 380 7.19 -1.58 -10.25
N GLU A 381 8.20 -1.01 -10.93
CA GLU A 381 8.82 -1.63 -12.11
C GLU A 381 9.47 -2.97 -11.78
N LEU A 382 10.12 -3.10 -10.62
CA LEU A 382 10.70 -4.36 -10.14
C LEU A 382 9.64 -5.44 -9.92
N VAL A 383 8.46 -5.07 -9.42
CA VAL A 383 7.31 -5.99 -9.32
C VAL A 383 6.72 -6.31 -10.70
N GLY A 384 6.82 -5.39 -11.66
CA GLY A 384 6.33 -5.55 -13.03
C GLY A 384 5.04 -4.80 -13.35
N PHE A 385 4.55 -3.93 -12.46
CA PHE A 385 3.22 -3.30 -12.58
C PHE A 385 3.23 -1.78 -12.43
N ALA A 386 4.31 -1.09 -12.79
CA ALA A 386 4.34 0.37 -12.78
C ALA A 386 3.39 0.96 -13.84
N GLY A 387 2.68 2.02 -13.49
CA GLY A 387 1.78 2.73 -14.40
C GLY A 387 0.41 2.06 -14.58
N GLY A 388 -0.34 2.55 -15.57
CA GLY A 388 -1.68 2.03 -15.88
C GLY A 388 -1.65 0.73 -16.67
N GLY A 389 -2.56 -0.19 -16.36
CA GLY A 389 -2.73 -1.47 -17.06
C GLY A 389 -3.64 -1.37 -18.30
N ASP A 390 -3.66 -2.42 -19.10
CA ASP A 390 -4.57 -2.63 -20.22
C ASP A 390 -5.17 -4.05 -20.12
N PRO A 391 -6.46 -4.16 -19.78
CA PRO A 391 -7.43 -3.09 -19.52
C PRO A 391 -7.14 -2.27 -18.24
N PRO A 392 -7.73 -1.04 -18.10
CA PRO A 392 -7.59 -0.23 -16.89
C PRO A 392 -7.97 -1.01 -15.63
N GLY A 393 -7.10 -0.95 -14.61
CA GLY A 393 -7.23 -1.70 -13.36
C GLY A 393 -6.43 -3.00 -13.31
N SER A 394 -5.95 -3.51 -14.45
CA SER A 394 -5.23 -4.79 -14.50
C SER A 394 -3.88 -4.76 -13.76
N ASN A 395 -3.15 -3.63 -13.75
CA ASN A 395 -1.90 -3.54 -13.01
C ASN A 395 -2.15 -3.50 -11.50
N ALA A 396 -3.16 -2.77 -11.04
CA ALA A 396 -3.53 -2.75 -9.62
C ALA A 396 -4.03 -4.12 -9.15
N ASP A 397 -4.80 -4.83 -9.97
CA ASP A 397 -5.24 -6.20 -9.69
C ASP A 397 -4.04 -7.15 -9.57
N ALA A 398 -3.15 -7.16 -10.56
CA ALA A 398 -1.96 -7.99 -10.54
C ALA A 398 -1.05 -7.68 -9.33
N PHE A 399 -0.89 -6.40 -9.02
CA PHE A 399 -0.13 -5.98 -7.84
C PHE A 399 -0.78 -6.47 -6.53
N ALA A 400 -2.11 -6.38 -6.39
CA ALA A 400 -2.83 -6.91 -5.24
C ALA A 400 -2.64 -8.42 -5.09
N GLU A 401 -2.66 -9.18 -6.20
CA GLU A 401 -2.41 -10.62 -6.21
C GLU A 401 -1.00 -10.96 -5.72
N VAL A 402 0.02 -10.21 -6.17
CA VAL A 402 1.42 -10.43 -5.75
C VAL A 402 1.63 -10.06 -4.27
N VAL A 403 1.02 -8.98 -3.79
CA VAL A 403 1.06 -8.59 -2.36
C VAL A 403 0.44 -9.68 -1.49
N ALA A 404 -0.69 -10.27 -1.90
CA ALA A 404 -1.34 -11.36 -1.18
C ALA A 404 -0.46 -12.62 -1.11
N ALA A 405 0.21 -12.98 -2.22
CA ALA A 405 1.19 -14.07 -2.23
C ALA A 405 2.37 -13.79 -1.30
N GLY A 406 2.84 -12.54 -1.25
CA GLY A 406 3.86 -12.08 -0.31
C GLY A 406 3.42 -12.21 1.15
N ALA A 407 2.18 -11.82 1.45
CA ALA A 407 1.60 -11.98 2.79
C ALA A 407 1.53 -13.46 3.18
N LEU A 408 1.09 -14.34 2.28
CA LEU A 408 1.08 -15.79 2.49
C LEU A 408 2.50 -16.33 2.78
N ALA A 409 3.50 -15.86 2.04
CA ALA A 409 4.90 -16.25 2.26
C ALA A 409 5.40 -15.82 3.65
N GLY A 410 5.09 -14.59 4.07
CA GLY A 410 5.41 -14.08 5.40
C GLY A 410 4.75 -14.91 6.51
N GLU A 411 3.46 -15.20 6.38
CA GLU A 411 2.69 -16.01 7.33
C GLU A 411 3.27 -17.43 7.49
N LEU A 412 3.45 -18.14 6.37
CA LEU A 412 4.04 -19.48 6.36
C LEU A 412 5.40 -19.51 7.05
N SER A 413 6.26 -18.54 6.72
CA SER A 413 7.60 -18.48 7.28
C SER A 413 7.62 -18.25 8.78
N LEU A 414 6.81 -17.30 9.28
CA LEU A 414 6.77 -17.03 10.72
C LEU A 414 6.15 -18.18 11.51
N LEU A 415 5.02 -18.73 11.05
CA LEU A 415 4.37 -19.87 11.69
C LEU A 415 5.30 -21.07 11.77
N SER A 416 6.05 -21.36 10.70
CA SER A 416 7.04 -22.43 10.65
C SER A 416 8.21 -22.19 11.59
N ALA A 417 8.71 -20.94 11.69
CA ALA A 417 9.77 -20.60 12.63
C ALA A 417 9.33 -20.78 14.10
N LEU A 418 8.09 -20.45 14.41
CA LEU A 418 7.52 -20.68 15.75
C LEU A 418 7.34 -22.17 16.03
N ALA A 419 6.87 -22.94 15.03
CA ALA A 419 6.69 -24.38 15.13
C ALA A 419 8.02 -25.14 15.32
N SER A 420 9.09 -24.74 14.61
CA SER A 420 10.40 -25.37 14.69
C SER A 420 11.09 -25.19 16.04
N ARG A 421 10.84 -24.08 16.76
CA ARG A 421 11.36 -23.87 18.12
C ARG A 421 10.77 -24.87 19.11
N HIS A 422 9.52 -25.28 18.95
CA HIS A 422 8.92 -26.34 19.77
C HIS A 422 9.51 -27.72 19.47
N LEU A 423 9.85 -27.98 18.20
CA LEU A 423 10.50 -29.24 17.82
C LEU A 423 11.92 -29.36 18.38
N SER A 424 12.74 -28.29 18.33
CA SER A 424 14.10 -28.32 18.86
C SER A 424 14.15 -28.52 20.36
N SER A 425 13.25 -27.88 21.13
CA SER A 425 13.14 -28.07 22.58
C SER A 425 12.68 -29.49 22.95
N ALA A 426 11.74 -30.07 22.20
CA ALA A 426 11.28 -31.44 22.40
C ALA A 426 12.38 -32.47 22.09
N HIS A 427 13.21 -32.23 21.07
CA HIS A 427 14.37 -33.09 20.78
C HIS A 427 15.48 -32.99 21.83
N GLU A 428 15.71 -31.81 22.40
CA GLU A 428 16.66 -31.63 23.52
C GLU A 428 16.17 -32.31 24.81
N GLU A 429 14.86 -32.35 25.07
CA GLU A 429 14.28 -33.05 26.24
C GLU A 429 14.26 -34.57 26.06
N LEU A 430 14.07 -35.08 24.82
CA LEU A 430 14.05 -36.51 24.52
C LEU A 430 15.45 -37.11 24.29
N GLY A 431 16.45 -36.27 24.05
CA GLY A 431 17.83 -36.63 23.78
C GLY A 431 18.73 -36.68 25.03
N ARG A 432 18.19 -36.54 26.26
CA ARG A 432 18.91 -36.66 27.52
C ARG A 432 18.69 -38.01 28.17
#